data_2ca5ad5b62e2629907e9ecae38c1b532
#
_entry.id   2ca5ad5b62e2629907e9ecae38c1b532
#
_cell.length_a   1.000
_cell.length_b   1.000
_cell.length_c   1.000
_cell.angle_alpha   90.00
_cell.angle_beta   90.00
_cell.angle_gamma   90.00
#
_symmetry.space_group_name_H-M   'P 1'
#
loop_
_entity.id
_entity.type
_entity.pdbx_description
1 polymer ?
#
loop_
_entity_poly.entity_id
_entity_poly.type
_entity_poly.pdbx_seq_one_letter_code
_entity_poly.pdbx_strand_id
1 'polypeptide(L)'
;VNDYNNLLARQTLADLLGRLLLAPPSADLWAEAAKLPELATLLGESQSELAIAYEYLVGRNVYPYESLYRDEDLMLNTAAADRVAAFYDECGFTPDQSAGAPDHLGIELILLARLIATEAAAMATGDDALAGWSRRQAATFLRQHLAGWVPVWVQAVQRIATHPFYWRLAELTLELISSELERLADEPSASREVIPLQPVSTHSEETDLTMLIRHLITPVRSGIFLSRADLSALARRLGFSIPINDRFTMARALFETAGEFEQAHALINALDELLGVEINDLHRLSATLAAWKPLLQPWIDRLTASRAMLAAGVE
;
A
#
# COMPACT_ATOMS: atom_id res chain seq x y z
N VAL A 1 2.03 -11.25 32.26
CA VAL A 1 0.70 -10.61 32.20
C VAL A 1 0.72 -9.41 31.24
N ASN A 2 1.75 -8.57 31.27
CA ASN A 2 1.82 -7.36 30.43
C ASN A 2 1.99 -7.71 28.95
N ASP A 3 2.83 -8.69 28.62
CA ASP A 3 3.11 -9.10 27.23
C ASP A 3 1.89 -9.74 26.55
N TYR A 4 1.14 -10.57 27.29
CA TYR A 4 -0.07 -11.19 26.79
C TYR A 4 -1.17 -10.14 26.44
N ASN A 5 -1.41 -9.18 27.34
CA ASN A 5 -2.38 -8.11 27.08
C ASN A 5 -1.96 -7.22 25.90
N ASN A 6 -0.67 -6.99 25.73
CA ASN A 6 -0.14 -6.25 24.60
C ASN A 6 -0.38 -7.01 23.27
N LEU A 7 -0.16 -8.31 23.23
CA LEU A 7 -0.48 -9.14 22.05
C LEU A 7 -1.97 -9.10 21.71
N LEU A 8 -2.86 -9.19 22.71
CA LEU A 8 -4.30 -9.08 22.48
C LEU A 8 -4.71 -7.71 21.92
N ALA A 9 -4.12 -6.62 22.41
CA ALA A 9 -4.38 -5.28 21.88
C ALA A 9 -3.91 -5.16 20.41
N ARG A 10 -2.73 -5.67 20.08
CA ARG A 10 -2.18 -5.70 18.71
C ARG A 10 -3.04 -6.55 17.78
N GLN A 11 -3.46 -7.73 18.23
CA GLN A 11 -4.36 -8.60 17.49
C GLN A 11 -5.69 -7.90 17.19
N THR A 12 -6.30 -7.27 18.20
CA THR A 12 -7.56 -6.54 18.06
C THR A 12 -7.41 -5.38 17.06
N LEU A 13 -6.31 -4.63 17.13
CA LEU A 13 -6.03 -3.54 16.20
C LEU A 13 -5.86 -4.06 14.78
N ALA A 14 -5.06 -5.10 14.55
CA ALA A 14 -4.83 -5.66 13.23
C ALA A 14 -6.13 -6.17 12.58
N ASP A 15 -6.97 -6.87 13.35
CA ASP A 15 -8.28 -7.36 12.89
C ASP A 15 -9.22 -6.20 12.54
N LEU A 16 -9.31 -5.19 13.40
CA LEU A 16 -10.16 -4.02 13.18
C LEU A 16 -9.73 -3.25 11.92
N LEU A 17 -8.43 -2.95 11.77
CA LEU A 17 -7.90 -2.27 10.60
C LEU A 17 -8.17 -3.09 9.32
N GLY A 18 -7.96 -4.40 9.38
CA GLY A 18 -8.24 -5.30 8.26
C GLY A 18 -9.70 -5.22 7.80
N ARG A 19 -10.64 -5.34 8.73
CA ARG A 19 -12.09 -5.26 8.41
C ARG A 19 -12.52 -3.87 7.90
N LEU A 20 -11.94 -2.78 8.44
CA LEU A 20 -12.21 -1.41 7.99
C LEU A 20 -11.70 -1.12 6.57
N LEU A 21 -10.71 -1.89 6.10
CA LEU A 21 -10.19 -1.79 4.73
C LEU A 21 -10.98 -2.63 3.73
N LEU A 22 -11.67 -3.69 4.17
CA LEU A 22 -12.45 -4.57 3.28
C LEU A 22 -13.75 -3.95 2.80
N ALA A 23 -14.39 -3.12 3.62
CA ALA A 23 -15.67 -2.51 3.30
C ALA A 23 -15.89 -1.23 4.12
N PRO A 24 -16.81 -0.35 3.69
CA PRO A 24 -17.26 0.77 4.51
C PRO A 24 -17.79 0.27 5.86
N PRO A 25 -17.57 1.00 6.96
CA PRO A 25 -17.98 0.54 8.29
C PRO A 25 -19.48 0.27 8.38
N SER A 26 -19.86 -0.98 8.70
CA SER A 26 -21.20 -1.34 9.17
C SER A 26 -21.48 -0.72 10.54
N ALA A 27 -22.72 -0.80 11.03
CA ALA A 27 -23.06 -0.27 12.35
C ALA A 27 -22.20 -0.89 13.48
N ASP A 28 -21.94 -2.20 13.42
CA ASP A 28 -21.12 -2.90 14.40
C ASP A 28 -19.65 -2.48 14.30
N LEU A 29 -19.12 -2.41 13.09
CA LEU A 29 -17.73 -2.01 12.84
C LEU A 29 -17.49 -0.54 13.20
N TRP A 30 -18.51 0.32 12.99
CA TRP A 30 -18.51 1.71 13.46
C TRP A 30 -18.41 1.77 15.00
N ALA A 31 -19.20 0.96 15.70
CA ALA A 31 -19.17 0.91 17.16
C ALA A 31 -17.83 0.36 17.71
N GLU A 32 -17.18 -0.52 16.98
CA GLU A 32 -15.83 -0.99 17.33
C GLU A 32 -14.78 0.10 17.07
N ALA A 33 -14.81 0.77 15.92
CA ALA A 33 -13.91 1.87 15.59
C ALA A 33 -14.05 3.04 16.59
N ALA A 34 -15.26 3.30 17.11
CA ALA A 34 -15.51 4.32 18.12
C ALA A 34 -14.84 4.03 19.48
N LYS A 35 -14.39 2.80 19.73
CA LYS A 35 -13.63 2.47 20.94
C LYS A 35 -12.15 2.83 20.83
N LEU A 36 -11.66 3.07 19.62
CA LEU A 36 -10.29 3.49 19.37
C LEU A 36 -10.23 5.03 19.36
N PRO A 37 -9.60 5.67 20.35
CA PRO A 37 -9.62 7.15 20.47
C PRO A 37 -9.15 7.87 19.22
N GLU A 38 -8.18 7.31 18.51
CA GLU A 38 -7.59 7.85 17.28
C GLU A 38 -8.58 7.91 16.10
N LEU A 39 -9.59 7.05 16.10
CA LEU A 39 -10.63 7.00 15.06
C LEU A 39 -11.96 7.59 15.54
N ALA A 40 -12.26 7.52 16.85
CA ALA A 40 -13.55 7.91 17.41
C ALA A 40 -13.98 9.33 17.01
N THR A 41 -13.06 10.30 17.07
CA THR A 41 -13.32 11.70 16.71
C THR A 41 -13.40 11.96 15.21
N LEU A 42 -13.01 10.97 14.39
CA LEU A 42 -12.92 11.07 12.93
C LEU A 42 -14.05 10.30 12.22
N LEU A 43 -14.90 9.62 12.94
CA LEU A 43 -16.01 8.86 12.36
C LEU A 43 -17.05 9.75 11.65
N GLY A 44 -17.13 11.04 12.02
CA GLY A 44 -18.11 11.96 11.46
C GLY A 44 -19.52 11.77 12.01
N GLU A 45 -20.51 12.36 11.34
CA GLU A 45 -21.90 12.33 11.78
C GLU A 45 -22.71 11.17 11.16
N SER A 46 -22.23 10.60 10.03
CA SER A 46 -22.97 9.55 9.32
C SER A 46 -22.09 8.48 8.68
N GLN A 47 -22.57 7.24 8.71
CA GLN A 47 -21.95 6.13 7.98
C GLN A 47 -21.93 6.37 6.46
N SER A 48 -22.90 7.11 5.92
CA SER A 48 -22.98 7.42 4.49
C SER A 48 -21.81 8.26 4.02
N GLU A 49 -21.31 9.20 4.82
CA GLU A 49 -20.12 10.00 4.49
C GLU A 49 -18.88 9.13 4.38
N LEU A 50 -18.68 8.21 5.32
CA LEU A 50 -17.57 7.26 5.26
C LEU A 50 -17.71 6.30 4.08
N ALA A 51 -18.92 5.84 3.76
CA ALA A 51 -19.15 4.97 2.61
C ALA A 51 -18.82 5.67 1.28
N ILE A 52 -19.21 6.95 1.12
CA ILE A 52 -18.87 7.76 -0.05
C ILE A 52 -17.35 7.96 -0.14
N ALA A 53 -16.70 8.28 0.98
CA ALA A 53 -15.26 8.47 1.03
C ALA A 53 -14.49 7.17 0.76
N TYR A 54 -14.98 6.02 1.25
CA TYR A 54 -14.45 4.69 0.95
C TYR A 54 -14.51 4.39 -0.55
N GLU A 55 -15.70 4.54 -1.14
CA GLU A 55 -15.90 4.29 -2.57
C GLU A 55 -15.02 5.20 -3.43
N TYR A 56 -14.88 6.47 -3.06
CA TYR A 56 -13.98 7.38 -3.73
C TYR A 56 -12.51 6.93 -3.62
N LEU A 57 -12.06 6.60 -2.41
CA LEU A 57 -10.67 6.26 -2.13
C LEU A 57 -10.33 4.85 -2.62
N VAL A 58 -10.95 3.84 -2.01
CA VAL A 58 -10.63 2.41 -2.20
C VAL A 58 -11.29 1.86 -3.45
N GLY A 59 -12.55 2.20 -3.70
CA GLY A 59 -13.29 1.69 -4.84
C GLY A 59 -12.84 2.26 -6.19
N ARG A 60 -12.22 3.46 -6.21
CA ARG A 60 -11.94 4.15 -7.49
C ARG A 60 -10.51 4.65 -7.67
N ASN A 61 -9.75 4.91 -6.62
CA ASN A 61 -8.49 5.62 -6.75
C ASN A 61 -7.27 4.85 -6.23
N VAL A 62 -7.29 4.34 -5.00
CA VAL A 62 -6.13 3.67 -4.38
C VAL A 62 -6.51 2.27 -3.93
N TYR A 63 -6.26 1.32 -4.80
CA TYR A 63 -6.63 -0.07 -4.57
C TYR A 63 -5.65 -0.74 -3.62
N PRO A 64 -6.10 -1.38 -2.52
CA PRO A 64 -5.24 -1.98 -1.51
C PRO A 64 -4.90 -3.44 -1.82
N TYR A 65 -4.25 -3.70 -2.96
CA TYR A 65 -3.83 -5.04 -3.39
C TYR A 65 -2.32 -5.08 -3.64
N GLU A 66 -1.59 -6.03 -3.04
CA GLU A 66 -0.15 -6.18 -3.19
C GLU A 66 0.28 -6.27 -4.66
N SER A 67 -0.47 -7.02 -5.47
CA SER A 67 -0.19 -7.22 -6.90
C SER A 67 -0.07 -5.93 -7.68
N LEU A 68 -0.88 -4.91 -7.39
CA LEU A 68 -0.84 -3.63 -8.09
C LEU A 68 0.40 -2.78 -7.79
N TYR A 69 1.13 -3.11 -6.72
CA TYR A 69 2.35 -2.41 -6.32
C TYR A 69 3.60 -3.20 -6.68
N ARG A 70 3.53 -4.52 -6.72
CA ARG A 70 4.71 -5.39 -6.83
C ARG A 70 4.86 -6.13 -8.15
N ASP A 71 3.79 -6.26 -8.93
CA ASP A 71 3.84 -6.91 -10.23
C ASP A 71 3.79 -5.88 -11.36
N GLU A 72 4.30 -6.24 -12.53
CA GLU A 72 4.31 -5.37 -13.72
C GLU A 72 2.95 -5.32 -14.40
N ASP A 73 2.19 -6.40 -14.27
CA ASP A 73 0.83 -6.46 -14.78
C ASP A 73 -0.09 -5.64 -13.87
N LEU A 74 -0.74 -4.61 -14.41
CA LEU A 74 -1.67 -3.74 -13.69
C LEU A 74 -3.04 -4.43 -13.47
N MET A 75 -3.02 -5.74 -13.20
CA MET A 75 -4.19 -6.60 -13.00
C MET A 75 -4.18 -7.19 -11.60
N LEU A 76 -5.36 -7.63 -11.15
CA LEU A 76 -5.50 -8.43 -9.93
C LEU A 76 -5.22 -9.91 -10.24
N ASN A 77 -4.99 -10.71 -9.21
CA ASN A 77 -4.72 -12.16 -9.29
C ASN A 77 -3.48 -12.50 -10.14
N THR A 78 -2.42 -11.78 -9.95
CA THR A 78 -1.11 -12.03 -10.56
C THR A 78 -0.19 -12.80 -9.61
N ALA A 79 1.07 -12.95 -9.96
CA ALA A 79 2.04 -13.75 -9.19
C ALA A 79 2.17 -13.31 -7.71
N ALA A 80 1.95 -12.03 -7.37
CA ALA A 80 1.93 -11.58 -5.98
C ALA A 80 0.75 -12.21 -5.21
N ALA A 81 -0.45 -12.19 -5.79
CA ALA A 81 -1.63 -12.80 -5.19
C ALA A 81 -1.45 -14.31 -4.96
N ASP A 82 -0.83 -15.03 -5.91
CA ASP A 82 -0.52 -16.45 -5.77
C ASP A 82 0.47 -16.72 -4.62
N ARG A 83 1.48 -15.85 -4.44
CA ARG A 83 2.43 -15.95 -3.32
C ARG A 83 1.75 -15.74 -1.97
N VAL A 84 0.84 -14.77 -1.87
CA VAL A 84 0.05 -14.51 -0.67
C VAL A 84 -0.86 -15.71 -0.37
N ALA A 85 -1.57 -16.26 -1.37
CA ALA A 85 -2.42 -17.43 -1.20
C ALA A 85 -1.62 -18.66 -0.72
N ALA A 86 -0.45 -18.91 -1.29
CA ALA A 86 0.43 -20.00 -0.85
C ALA A 86 0.87 -19.83 0.61
N PHE A 87 1.14 -18.59 1.05
CA PHE A 87 1.46 -18.32 2.45
C PHE A 87 0.26 -18.60 3.38
N TYR A 88 -0.96 -18.27 2.93
CA TYR A 88 -2.19 -18.59 3.68
C TYR A 88 -2.34 -20.09 3.89
N ASP A 89 -2.10 -20.89 2.85
CA ASP A 89 -2.15 -22.36 2.92
C ASP A 89 -1.11 -22.91 3.91
N GLU A 90 0.13 -22.38 3.89
CA GLU A 90 1.19 -22.75 4.85
C GLU A 90 0.77 -22.45 6.31
N CYS A 91 -0.01 -21.40 6.54
CA CYS A 91 -0.52 -21.01 7.86
C CYS A 91 -1.85 -21.68 8.24
N GLY A 92 -2.45 -22.49 7.35
CA GLY A 92 -3.80 -23.03 7.55
C GLY A 92 -4.86 -21.95 7.68
N PHE A 93 -4.69 -20.85 6.96
CA PHE A 93 -5.62 -19.72 6.92
C PHE A 93 -6.46 -19.77 5.64
N THR A 94 -7.77 -19.76 5.79
CA THR A 94 -8.70 -19.64 4.66
C THR A 94 -9.45 -18.33 4.80
N PRO A 95 -9.20 -17.34 3.90
CA PRO A 95 -9.94 -16.09 3.91
C PRO A 95 -11.39 -16.29 3.50
N ASP A 96 -12.26 -15.38 3.91
CA ASP A 96 -13.63 -15.34 3.40
C ASP A 96 -13.60 -15.08 1.88
N GLN A 97 -14.23 -15.95 1.11
CA GLN A 97 -14.28 -15.87 -0.36
C GLN A 97 -14.98 -14.59 -0.86
N SER A 98 -15.80 -13.95 -0.05
CA SER A 98 -16.45 -12.68 -0.38
C SER A 98 -15.51 -11.46 -0.31
N ALA A 99 -14.32 -11.62 0.28
CA ALA A 99 -13.38 -10.52 0.52
C ALA A 99 -12.55 -10.11 -0.72
N GLY A 100 -12.71 -10.80 -1.86
CA GLY A 100 -11.99 -10.50 -3.11
C GLY A 100 -10.70 -11.29 -3.30
N ALA A 101 -9.69 -10.68 -3.94
CA ALA A 101 -8.40 -11.33 -4.18
C ALA A 101 -7.61 -11.52 -2.87
N PRO A 102 -6.82 -12.60 -2.75
CA PRO A 102 -6.14 -12.96 -1.49
C PRO A 102 -5.15 -11.89 -1.00
N ASP A 103 -4.55 -11.15 -1.91
CA ASP A 103 -3.57 -10.08 -1.67
C ASP A 103 -4.19 -8.71 -1.34
N HIS A 104 -5.46 -8.70 -0.90
CA HIS A 104 -6.09 -7.49 -0.37
C HIS A 104 -5.55 -7.17 1.02
N LEU A 105 -5.05 -5.95 1.25
CA LEU A 105 -4.45 -5.50 2.52
C LEU A 105 -5.29 -5.86 3.76
N GLY A 106 -6.61 -5.75 3.64
CA GLY A 106 -7.52 -6.12 4.72
C GLY A 106 -7.42 -7.60 5.11
N ILE A 107 -7.29 -8.50 4.12
CA ILE A 107 -7.13 -9.95 4.35
C ILE A 107 -5.74 -10.23 4.93
N GLU A 108 -4.71 -9.58 4.43
CA GLU A 108 -3.34 -9.70 4.92
C GLU A 108 -3.24 -9.29 6.41
N LEU A 109 -3.91 -8.20 6.81
CA LEU A 109 -3.96 -7.77 8.21
C LEU A 109 -4.75 -8.74 9.10
N ILE A 110 -5.80 -9.38 8.58
CA ILE A 110 -6.54 -10.41 9.32
C ILE A 110 -5.68 -11.66 9.54
N LEU A 111 -4.85 -12.07 8.55
CA LEU A 111 -3.86 -13.13 8.78
C LEU A 111 -2.86 -12.72 9.88
N LEU A 112 -2.32 -11.50 9.82
CA LEU A 112 -1.41 -11.00 10.85
C LEU A 112 -2.07 -11.05 12.24
N ALA A 113 -3.33 -10.61 12.34
CA ALA A 113 -4.11 -10.70 13.59
C ALA A 113 -4.23 -12.14 14.09
N ARG A 114 -4.50 -13.09 13.18
CA ARG A 114 -4.59 -14.52 13.52
C ARG A 114 -3.26 -15.09 14.03
N LEU A 115 -2.14 -14.74 13.42
CA LEU A 115 -0.82 -15.16 13.87
C LEU A 115 -0.52 -14.60 15.27
N ILE A 116 -0.80 -13.31 15.53
CA ILE A 116 -0.65 -12.70 16.86
C ILE A 116 -1.56 -13.40 17.89
N ALA A 117 -2.80 -13.72 17.54
CA ALA A 117 -3.71 -14.45 18.40
C ALA A 117 -3.21 -15.86 18.76
N THR A 118 -2.64 -16.56 17.76
CA THR A 118 -2.04 -17.89 17.95
C THR A 118 -0.84 -17.82 18.90
N GLU A 119 0.03 -16.82 18.73
CA GLU A 119 1.13 -16.58 19.66
C GLU A 119 0.63 -16.35 21.10
N ALA A 120 -0.36 -15.47 21.28
CA ALA A 120 -0.93 -15.19 22.59
C ALA A 120 -1.54 -16.43 23.25
N ALA A 121 -2.31 -17.23 22.50
CA ALA A 121 -2.93 -18.46 23.01
C ALA A 121 -1.87 -19.51 23.39
N ALA A 122 -0.81 -19.68 22.57
CA ALA A 122 0.28 -20.58 22.85
C ALA A 122 1.05 -20.18 24.12
N MET A 123 1.32 -18.89 24.31
CA MET A 123 1.94 -18.38 25.53
C MET A 123 1.08 -18.63 26.76
N ALA A 124 -0.25 -18.49 26.66
CA ALA A 124 -1.17 -18.73 27.76
C ALA A 124 -1.20 -20.22 28.20
N THR A 125 -0.91 -21.14 27.27
CA THR A 125 -0.87 -22.59 27.54
C THR A 125 0.54 -23.14 27.79
N GLY A 126 1.59 -22.31 27.67
CA GLY A 126 2.99 -22.72 27.79
C GLY A 126 3.52 -23.51 26.60
N ASP A 127 2.91 -23.36 25.43
CA ASP A 127 3.38 -23.98 24.17
C ASP A 127 4.41 -23.06 23.47
N ASP A 128 5.64 -23.10 23.95
CA ASP A 128 6.74 -22.28 23.40
C ASP A 128 7.06 -22.60 21.94
N ALA A 129 6.82 -23.86 21.51
CA ALA A 129 7.06 -24.26 20.14
C ALA A 129 6.09 -23.60 19.15
N LEU A 130 4.80 -23.59 19.49
CA LEU A 130 3.74 -22.94 18.71
C LEU A 130 3.89 -21.41 18.74
N ALA A 131 4.21 -20.84 19.92
CA ALA A 131 4.47 -19.40 20.04
C ALA A 131 5.63 -18.95 19.16
N GLY A 132 6.76 -19.69 19.18
CA GLY A 132 7.91 -19.41 18.32
C GLY A 132 7.64 -19.62 16.84
N TRP A 133 6.84 -20.62 16.47
CA TRP A 133 6.38 -20.81 15.08
C TRP A 133 5.57 -19.61 14.61
N SER A 134 4.58 -19.19 15.40
CA SER A 134 3.69 -18.08 15.03
C SER A 134 4.45 -16.76 14.86
N ARG A 135 5.42 -16.46 15.75
CA ARG A 135 6.29 -15.28 15.62
C ARG A 135 7.10 -15.30 14.31
N ARG A 136 7.71 -16.45 13.97
CA ARG A 136 8.48 -16.58 12.72
C ARG A 136 7.59 -16.40 11.49
N GLN A 137 6.37 -16.96 11.49
CA GLN A 137 5.43 -16.75 10.37
C GLN A 137 5.02 -15.28 10.26
N ALA A 138 4.69 -14.61 11.38
CA ALA A 138 4.38 -13.19 11.40
C ALA A 138 5.56 -12.33 10.89
N ALA A 139 6.80 -12.61 11.32
CA ALA A 139 7.99 -11.91 10.87
C ALA A 139 8.24 -12.09 9.36
N THR A 140 8.05 -13.32 8.86
CA THR A 140 8.21 -13.64 7.44
C THR A 140 7.13 -12.93 6.61
N PHE A 141 5.86 -13.02 7.03
CA PHE A 141 4.74 -12.38 6.34
C PHE A 141 4.89 -10.86 6.27
N LEU A 142 5.22 -10.24 7.39
CA LEU A 142 5.47 -8.79 7.43
C LEU A 142 6.54 -8.35 6.43
N ARG A 143 7.69 -9.03 6.40
CA ARG A 143 8.82 -8.63 5.56
C ARG A 143 8.61 -8.95 4.08
N GLN A 144 7.94 -10.07 3.77
CA GLN A 144 7.75 -10.52 2.39
C GLN A 144 6.54 -9.88 1.71
N HIS A 145 5.48 -9.57 2.45
CA HIS A 145 4.22 -9.08 1.94
C HIS A 145 3.94 -7.63 2.39
N LEU A 146 3.52 -7.40 3.63
CA LEU A 146 3.01 -6.11 4.08
C LEU A 146 4.03 -4.96 3.96
N ALA A 147 5.21 -5.11 4.55
CA ALA A 147 6.19 -4.02 4.64
C ALA A 147 6.83 -3.66 3.28
N GLY A 148 6.72 -4.55 2.30
CA GLY A 148 7.29 -4.35 0.98
C GLY A 148 6.52 -3.37 0.09
N TRP A 149 5.27 -3.01 0.40
CA TRP A 149 4.45 -2.18 -0.47
C TRP A 149 3.50 -1.21 0.28
N VAL A 150 3.07 -1.56 1.50
CA VAL A 150 2.11 -0.74 2.28
C VAL A 150 2.57 0.71 2.45
N PRO A 151 3.85 1.05 2.66
CA PRO A 151 4.29 2.44 2.73
C PRO A 151 3.92 3.26 1.49
N VAL A 152 4.06 2.69 0.29
CA VAL A 152 3.68 3.37 -0.98
C VAL A 152 2.17 3.50 -1.11
N TRP A 153 1.41 2.51 -0.66
CA TRP A 153 -0.05 2.60 -0.57
C TRP A 153 -0.48 3.72 0.39
N VAL A 154 0.14 3.80 1.57
CA VAL A 154 -0.15 4.86 2.56
C VAL A 154 0.10 6.24 1.97
N GLN A 155 1.22 6.47 1.29
CA GLN A 155 1.49 7.72 0.60
C GLN A 155 0.40 8.09 -0.41
N ALA A 156 -0.03 7.11 -1.23
CA ALA A 156 -1.11 7.32 -2.19
C ALA A 156 -2.44 7.69 -1.49
N VAL A 157 -2.78 7.03 -0.38
CA VAL A 157 -3.95 7.38 0.44
C VAL A 157 -3.83 8.79 0.99
N GLN A 158 -2.70 9.14 1.57
CA GLN A 158 -2.47 10.44 2.19
C GLN A 158 -2.57 11.61 1.21
N ARG A 159 -2.21 11.40 -0.07
CA ARG A 159 -2.36 12.43 -1.10
C ARG A 159 -3.80 12.74 -1.48
N ILE A 160 -4.70 11.75 -1.43
CA ILE A 160 -6.04 11.89 -2.03
C ILE A 160 -7.21 11.61 -1.10
N ALA A 161 -6.99 11.12 0.11
CA ALA A 161 -8.07 10.87 1.06
C ALA A 161 -8.84 12.17 1.34
N THR A 162 -10.13 12.17 1.02
CA THR A 162 -11.02 13.32 1.22
C THR A 162 -11.62 13.36 2.62
N HIS A 163 -11.55 12.27 3.36
CA HIS A 163 -12.06 12.15 4.72
C HIS A 163 -10.93 11.80 5.69
N PRO A 164 -10.77 12.51 6.82
CA PRO A 164 -9.65 12.32 7.74
C PRO A 164 -9.61 10.92 8.39
N PHE A 165 -10.75 10.23 8.47
CA PHE A 165 -10.84 8.86 8.95
C PHE A 165 -9.93 7.90 8.15
N TYR A 166 -10.01 7.92 6.82
CA TYR A 166 -9.22 7.02 5.96
C TYR A 166 -7.74 7.41 5.93
N TRP A 167 -7.44 8.70 6.04
CA TRP A 167 -6.08 9.18 6.22
C TRP A 167 -5.47 8.60 7.49
N ARG A 168 -6.19 8.70 8.62
CA ARG A 168 -5.73 8.15 9.91
C ARG A 168 -5.70 6.62 9.92
N LEU A 169 -6.65 5.96 9.27
CA LEU A 169 -6.68 4.51 9.11
C LEU A 169 -5.41 3.98 8.43
N ALA A 170 -4.97 4.64 7.35
CA ALA A 170 -3.73 4.30 6.65
C ALA A 170 -2.50 4.54 7.54
N GLU A 171 -2.47 5.64 8.28
CA GLU A 171 -1.39 5.96 9.22
C GLU A 171 -1.30 4.92 10.35
N LEU A 172 -2.43 4.55 10.98
CA LEU A 172 -2.48 3.50 12.00
C LEU A 172 -2.03 2.13 11.45
N THR A 173 -2.35 1.84 10.20
CA THR A 173 -1.87 0.62 9.53
C THR A 173 -0.34 0.61 9.44
N LEU A 174 0.26 1.72 9.05
CA LEU A 174 1.72 1.85 8.97
C LEU A 174 2.38 1.81 10.35
N GLU A 175 1.77 2.44 11.36
CA GLU A 175 2.24 2.39 12.76
C GLU A 175 2.21 0.95 13.31
N LEU A 176 1.13 0.21 13.04
CA LEU A 176 1.04 -1.20 13.44
C LEU A 176 2.15 -2.03 12.78
N ILE A 177 2.33 -1.92 11.48
CA ILE A 177 3.38 -2.64 10.73
C ILE A 177 4.76 -2.27 11.26
N SER A 178 5.05 -0.98 11.52
CA SER A 178 6.31 -0.52 12.08
C SER A 178 6.57 -1.13 13.46
N SER A 179 5.56 -1.13 14.32
CA SER A 179 5.64 -1.68 15.67
C SER A 179 5.83 -3.22 15.67
N GLU A 180 5.23 -3.92 14.70
CA GLU A 180 5.44 -5.37 14.55
C GLU A 180 6.83 -5.68 13.95
N LEU A 181 7.32 -4.89 13.01
CA LEU A 181 8.68 -5.03 12.49
C LEU A 181 9.74 -4.85 13.59
N GLU A 182 9.52 -3.88 14.50
CA GLU A 182 10.40 -3.67 15.65
C GLU A 182 10.32 -4.86 16.63
N ARG A 183 9.11 -5.28 17.00
CA ARG A 183 8.87 -6.41 17.91
C ARG A 183 9.50 -7.71 17.42
N LEU A 184 9.47 -7.94 16.11
CA LEU A 184 9.92 -9.17 15.45
C LEU A 184 11.29 -9.02 14.79
N ALA A 185 12.09 -8.00 15.18
CA ALA A 185 13.38 -7.70 14.55
C ALA A 185 14.36 -8.87 14.63
N ASP A 186 14.40 -9.57 15.78
CA ASP A 186 15.31 -10.68 16.06
C ASP A 186 14.82 -12.03 15.51
N GLU A 187 13.56 -12.11 15.04
CA GLU A 187 13.05 -13.36 14.47
C GLU A 187 13.65 -13.62 13.09
N PRO A 188 14.18 -14.84 12.85
CA PRO A 188 14.69 -15.19 11.54
C PRO A 188 13.54 -15.17 10.53
N SER A 189 13.73 -14.42 9.46
CA SER A 189 12.86 -14.52 8.28
C SER A 189 13.37 -15.68 7.43
N ALA A 190 12.47 -16.56 7.00
CA ALA A 190 12.84 -17.52 5.96
C ALA A 190 13.31 -16.72 4.75
N SER A 191 14.57 -16.92 4.34
CA SER A 191 15.14 -16.28 3.16
C SER A 191 14.41 -16.81 1.93
N ARG A 192 13.26 -16.22 1.60
CA ARG A 192 12.76 -16.25 0.23
C ARG A 192 13.37 -15.06 -0.49
N GLU A 193 13.95 -15.32 -1.64
CA GLU A 193 14.60 -14.33 -2.49
C GLU A 193 13.77 -13.05 -2.57
N VAL A 194 14.42 -11.93 -2.27
CA VAL A 194 13.98 -10.63 -2.78
C VAL A 194 13.95 -10.82 -4.30
N ILE A 195 12.74 -10.92 -4.87
CA ILE A 195 12.59 -11.09 -6.31
C ILE A 195 13.23 -9.87 -6.96
N PRO A 196 14.39 -10.02 -7.64
CA PRO A 196 15.00 -8.90 -8.32
C PRO A 196 14.01 -8.43 -9.39
N LEU A 197 13.78 -7.14 -9.47
CA LEU A 197 13.07 -6.56 -10.61
C LEU A 197 13.81 -6.96 -11.88
N GLN A 198 13.12 -7.66 -12.77
CA GLN A 198 13.71 -7.97 -14.06
C GLN A 198 13.99 -6.66 -14.82
N PRO A 199 15.15 -6.54 -15.48
CA PRO A 199 15.41 -5.40 -16.33
C PRO A 199 14.36 -5.36 -17.42
N VAL A 200 13.78 -4.19 -17.64
CA VAL A 200 12.77 -3.96 -18.69
C VAL A 200 13.32 -4.43 -20.04
N SER A 201 12.67 -5.43 -20.64
CA SER A 201 12.99 -5.87 -22.01
C SER A 201 12.64 -4.74 -22.98
N THR A 202 13.67 -4.11 -23.56
CA THR A 202 13.56 -2.95 -24.47
C THR A 202 13.22 -3.32 -25.91
N HIS A 203 12.37 -4.32 -26.12
CA HIS A 203 11.93 -4.70 -27.47
C HIS A 203 10.42 -4.48 -27.59
N SER A 204 10.01 -3.22 -27.80
CA SER A 204 8.66 -2.88 -28.25
C SER A 204 8.72 -1.79 -29.33
N GLU A 205 7.88 -1.89 -30.35
CA GLU A 205 7.63 -0.84 -31.35
C GLU A 205 6.78 0.32 -30.74
N GLU A 206 6.75 0.43 -29.40
CA GLU A 206 6.00 1.46 -28.70
C GLU A 206 6.72 2.81 -28.83
N THR A 207 5.94 3.89 -28.89
CA THR A 207 6.50 5.25 -28.88
C THR A 207 7.11 5.54 -27.53
N ASP A 208 8.15 6.39 -27.48
CA ASP A 208 8.82 6.81 -26.23
C ASP A 208 7.82 7.35 -25.19
N LEU A 209 6.78 8.07 -25.62
CA LEU A 209 5.72 8.56 -24.76
C LEU A 209 4.90 7.40 -24.15
N THR A 210 4.54 6.39 -24.93
CA THR A 210 3.79 5.22 -24.42
C THR A 210 4.61 4.47 -23.36
N MET A 211 5.90 4.29 -23.60
CA MET A 211 6.81 3.65 -22.62
C MET A 211 6.93 4.46 -21.34
N LEU A 212 7.08 5.79 -21.44
CA LEU A 212 7.11 6.69 -20.28
C LEU A 212 5.81 6.61 -19.47
N ILE A 213 4.65 6.65 -20.13
CA ILE A 213 3.35 6.54 -19.46
C ILE A 213 3.23 5.19 -18.74
N ARG A 214 3.54 4.08 -19.41
CA ARG A 214 3.52 2.74 -18.79
C ARG A 214 4.45 2.66 -17.58
N HIS A 215 5.64 3.25 -17.69
CA HIS A 215 6.57 3.33 -16.57
C HIS A 215 5.95 4.06 -15.39
N LEU A 216 5.42 5.26 -15.61
CA LEU A 216 4.88 6.12 -14.53
C LEU A 216 3.65 5.53 -13.83
N ILE A 217 2.76 4.84 -14.56
CA ILE A 217 1.54 4.26 -13.96
C ILE A 217 1.77 2.88 -13.34
N THR A 218 2.96 2.27 -13.48
CA THR A 218 3.30 0.96 -12.95
C THR A 218 4.18 1.12 -11.70
N PRO A 219 3.62 0.97 -10.49
CA PRO A 219 4.33 1.30 -9.24
C PRO A 219 5.65 0.55 -9.06
N VAL A 220 5.69 -0.75 -9.41
CA VAL A 220 6.91 -1.55 -9.33
C VAL A 220 8.04 -1.03 -10.23
N ARG A 221 7.74 -0.21 -11.23
CA ARG A 221 8.72 0.44 -12.12
C ARG A 221 9.05 1.86 -11.65
N SER A 222 8.00 2.65 -11.41
CA SER A 222 8.14 4.09 -11.12
C SER A 222 8.45 4.43 -9.67
N GLY A 223 8.07 3.55 -8.74
CA GLY A 223 8.17 3.82 -7.31
C GLY A 223 6.95 4.52 -6.71
N ILE A 224 6.00 4.99 -7.53
CA ILE A 224 4.80 5.71 -7.10
C ILE A 224 3.53 5.05 -7.60
N PHE A 225 2.47 5.08 -6.81
CA PHE A 225 1.13 4.78 -7.29
C PHE A 225 0.43 6.07 -7.71
N LEU A 226 0.38 6.36 -9.02
CA LEU A 226 -0.39 7.47 -9.57
C LEU A 226 -1.86 7.06 -9.74
N SER A 227 -2.74 7.66 -8.95
CA SER A 227 -4.17 7.45 -9.03
C SER A 227 -4.84 8.30 -10.12
N ARG A 228 -6.09 7.99 -10.46
CA ARG A 228 -6.90 8.86 -11.35
C ARG A 228 -7.10 10.25 -10.76
N ALA A 229 -7.20 10.36 -9.44
CA ALA A 229 -7.32 11.63 -8.75
C ALA A 229 -6.03 12.46 -8.86
N ASP A 230 -4.83 11.82 -8.76
CA ASP A 230 -3.54 12.48 -8.97
C ASP A 230 -3.44 13.04 -10.40
N LEU A 231 -3.77 12.24 -11.41
CA LEU A 231 -3.76 12.66 -12.82
C LEU A 231 -4.71 13.85 -13.08
N SER A 232 -5.92 13.79 -12.51
CA SER A 232 -6.87 14.90 -12.58
C SER A 232 -6.38 16.15 -11.84
N ALA A 233 -5.68 15.99 -10.71
CA ALA A 233 -5.11 17.10 -9.96
C ALA A 233 -3.98 17.78 -10.72
N LEU A 234 -3.11 17.01 -11.38
CA LEU A 234 -2.04 17.52 -12.25
C LEU A 234 -2.62 18.31 -13.42
N ALA A 235 -3.65 17.79 -14.10
CA ALA A 235 -4.32 18.51 -15.19
C ALA A 235 -4.90 19.86 -14.70
N ARG A 236 -5.63 19.85 -13.58
CA ARG A 236 -6.19 21.10 -12.99
C ARG A 236 -5.12 22.10 -12.58
N ARG A 237 -3.98 21.63 -12.04
CA ARG A 237 -2.84 22.49 -11.70
C ARG A 237 -2.29 23.22 -12.92
N LEU A 238 -2.36 22.59 -14.09
CA LEU A 238 -1.94 23.13 -15.38
C LEU A 238 -3.06 23.93 -16.12
N GLY A 239 -4.24 24.05 -15.52
CA GLY A 239 -5.33 24.85 -16.05
C GLY A 239 -6.21 24.15 -17.07
N PHE A 240 -6.12 22.80 -17.23
CA PHE A 240 -6.99 22.04 -18.12
C PHE A 240 -7.67 20.85 -17.40
N SER A 241 -8.55 20.16 -18.10
CA SER A 241 -9.22 18.96 -17.63
C SER A 241 -9.02 17.82 -18.62
N ILE A 242 -8.95 16.59 -18.09
CA ILE A 242 -8.86 15.37 -18.91
C ILE A 242 -10.09 14.50 -18.67
N PRO A 243 -10.54 13.71 -19.67
CA PRO A 243 -11.65 12.78 -19.52
C PRO A 243 -11.35 11.72 -18.44
N ILE A 244 -12.37 11.38 -17.61
CA ILE A 244 -12.24 10.30 -16.63
C ILE A 244 -12.30 8.95 -17.36
N ASN A 245 -11.23 8.15 -17.17
CA ASN A 245 -11.07 6.83 -17.77
C ASN A 245 -10.18 5.94 -16.88
N ASP A 246 -9.63 4.83 -17.42
CA ASP A 246 -8.54 4.10 -16.79
C ASP A 246 -7.26 4.96 -16.68
N ARG A 247 -6.32 4.54 -15.80
CA ARG A 247 -5.12 5.32 -15.50
C ARG A 247 -4.22 5.56 -16.72
N PHE A 248 -4.11 4.56 -17.61
CA PHE A 248 -3.27 4.69 -18.82
C PHE A 248 -3.85 5.73 -19.76
N THR A 249 -5.14 5.62 -20.08
CA THR A 249 -5.86 6.57 -20.95
C THR A 249 -5.82 7.99 -20.39
N MET A 250 -6.00 8.14 -19.07
CA MET A 250 -5.92 9.45 -18.40
C MET A 250 -4.51 10.04 -18.43
N ALA A 251 -3.48 9.23 -18.16
CA ALA A 251 -2.09 9.70 -18.24
C ALA A 251 -1.73 10.10 -19.68
N ARG A 252 -2.15 9.32 -20.67
CA ARG A 252 -1.95 9.65 -22.07
C ARG A 252 -2.60 10.99 -22.44
N ALA A 253 -3.88 11.17 -22.10
CA ALA A 253 -4.59 12.43 -22.33
C ALA A 253 -3.90 13.62 -21.63
N LEU A 254 -3.37 13.41 -20.41
CA LEU A 254 -2.63 14.43 -19.67
C LEU A 254 -1.39 14.89 -20.43
N PHE A 255 -0.55 13.95 -20.92
CA PHE A 255 0.67 14.28 -21.64
C PHE A 255 0.37 14.90 -23.02
N GLU A 256 -0.59 14.34 -23.78
CA GLU A 256 -1.01 14.87 -25.08
C GLU A 256 -1.53 16.30 -24.94
N THR A 257 -2.43 16.55 -23.99
CA THR A 257 -2.98 17.90 -23.73
C THR A 257 -1.88 18.88 -23.29
N ALA A 258 -0.96 18.44 -22.40
CA ALA A 258 0.15 19.29 -21.99
C ALA A 258 1.07 19.65 -23.16
N GLY A 259 1.26 18.74 -24.12
CA GLY A 259 2.00 19.02 -25.37
C GLY A 259 1.27 20.01 -26.26
N GLU A 260 -0.04 19.84 -26.47
CA GLU A 260 -0.87 20.73 -27.30
C GLU A 260 -0.90 22.19 -26.76
N PHE A 261 -0.85 22.35 -25.45
CA PHE A 261 -0.85 23.68 -24.80
C PHE A 261 0.55 24.20 -24.44
N GLU A 262 1.60 23.59 -24.95
CA GLU A 262 3.01 23.96 -24.68
C GLU A 262 3.37 23.90 -23.17
N GLN A 263 2.72 23.02 -22.42
CA GLN A 263 2.90 22.86 -20.98
C GLN A 263 3.63 21.58 -20.56
N ALA A 264 4.30 20.92 -21.50
CA ALA A 264 5.03 19.67 -21.23
C ALA A 264 6.07 19.87 -20.11
N HIS A 265 6.85 20.95 -20.13
CA HIS A 265 7.82 21.26 -19.07
C HIS A 265 7.16 21.49 -17.71
N ALA A 266 5.99 22.16 -17.68
CA ALA A 266 5.26 22.42 -16.44
C ALA A 266 4.71 21.09 -15.86
N LEU A 267 4.24 20.18 -16.70
CA LEU A 267 3.82 18.82 -16.29
C LEU A 267 5.00 18.04 -15.70
N ILE A 268 6.13 18.02 -16.38
CA ILE A 268 7.33 17.30 -15.91
C ILE A 268 7.81 17.85 -14.58
N ASN A 269 7.84 19.18 -14.40
CA ASN A 269 8.19 19.80 -13.12
C ASN A 269 7.20 19.40 -12.02
N ALA A 270 5.89 19.38 -12.31
CA ALA A 270 4.88 18.99 -11.33
C ALA A 270 5.01 17.51 -10.92
N LEU A 271 5.36 16.64 -11.86
CA LEU A 271 5.65 15.22 -11.58
C LEU A 271 6.95 15.07 -10.77
N ASP A 272 8.01 15.81 -11.12
CA ASP A 272 9.28 15.78 -10.38
C ASP A 272 9.11 16.24 -8.93
N GLU A 273 8.36 17.31 -8.70
CA GLU A 273 8.01 17.75 -7.35
C GLU A 273 7.27 16.67 -6.57
N LEU A 274 6.28 16.01 -7.20
CA LEU A 274 5.52 14.94 -6.58
C LEU A 274 6.43 13.77 -6.17
N LEU A 275 7.26 13.28 -7.09
CA LEU A 275 8.22 12.21 -6.82
C LEU A 275 9.23 12.61 -5.73
N GLY A 276 9.65 13.89 -5.69
CA GLY A 276 10.52 14.42 -4.66
C GLY A 276 9.91 14.38 -3.25
N VAL A 277 8.61 14.65 -3.14
CA VAL A 277 7.88 14.53 -1.87
C VAL A 277 7.85 13.07 -1.41
N GLU A 278 7.51 12.13 -2.30
CA GLU A 278 7.48 10.69 -2.00
C GLU A 278 8.84 10.18 -1.50
N ILE A 279 9.94 10.56 -2.16
CA ILE A 279 11.30 10.21 -1.74
C ILE A 279 11.57 10.72 -0.31
N ASN A 280 11.23 11.97 -0.03
CA ASN A 280 11.48 12.57 1.28
C ASN A 280 10.68 11.86 2.39
N ASP A 281 9.45 11.45 2.10
CA ASP A 281 8.59 10.74 3.06
C ASP A 281 9.12 9.34 3.33
N LEU A 282 9.55 8.59 2.29
CA LEU A 282 10.20 7.29 2.47
C LEU A 282 11.53 7.41 3.22
N HIS A 283 12.32 8.44 2.99
CA HIS A 283 13.53 8.69 3.78
C HIS A 283 13.21 8.98 5.24
N ARG A 284 12.18 9.78 5.53
CA ARG A 284 11.73 10.03 6.92
C ARG A 284 11.31 8.72 7.60
N LEU A 285 10.50 7.91 6.93
CA LEU A 285 10.09 6.60 7.47
C LEU A 285 11.30 5.68 7.68
N SER A 286 12.22 5.61 6.73
CA SER A 286 13.46 4.82 6.83
C SER A 286 14.33 5.24 8.02
N ALA A 287 14.26 6.49 8.46
CA ALA A 287 15.00 6.99 9.61
C ALA A 287 14.36 6.62 10.97
N THR A 288 13.08 6.23 11.00
CA THR A 288 12.38 5.91 12.26
C THR A 288 12.76 4.54 12.81
N LEU A 289 13.05 3.57 11.95
CA LEU A 289 13.37 2.20 12.32
C LEU A 289 14.33 1.58 11.30
N ALA A 290 15.43 1.00 11.76
CA ALA A 290 16.46 0.39 10.89
C ALA A 290 15.91 -0.71 9.96
N ALA A 291 14.86 -1.43 10.39
CA ALA A 291 14.22 -2.47 9.60
C ALA A 291 13.56 -1.93 8.31
N TRP A 292 13.18 -0.66 8.25
CA TRP A 292 12.61 -0.05 7.06
C TRP A 292 13.62 0.16 5.93
N LYS A 293 14.88 0.41 6.26
CA LYS A 293 15.90 0.79 5.26
C LYS A 293 16.01 -0.20 4.09
N PRO A 294 16.20 -1.51 4.29
CA PRO A 294 16.31 -2.46 3.17
C PRO A 294 14.98 -2.62 2.39
N LEU A 295 13.83 -2.37 3.03
CA LEU A 295 12.51 -2.51 2.43
C LEU A 295 12.13 -1.29 1.56
N LEU A 296 12.56 -0.09 1.96
CA LEU A 296 12.22 1.16 1.28
C LEU A 296 13.26 1.60 0.25
N GLN A 297 14.53 1.17 0.39
CA GLN A 297 15.57 1.57 -0.55
C GLN A 297 15.22 1.25 -2.02
N PRO A 298 14.66 0.07 -2.38
CA PRO A 298 14.26 -0.20 -3.75
C PRO A 298 13.19 0.78 -4.29
N TRP A 299 12.31 1.28 -3.45
CA TRP A 299 11.31 2.28 -3.84
C TRP A 299 11.92 3.66 -4.07
N ILE A 300 12.83 4.07 -3.18
CA ILE A 300 13.59 5.32 -3.32
C ILE A 300 14.42 5.32 -4.60
N ASP A 301 15.06 4.18 -4.92
CA ASP A 301 15.86 4.03 -6.13
C ASP A 301 15.00 4.17 -7.40
N ARG A 302 13.80 3.57 -7.42
CA ARG A 302 12.85 3.68 -8.54
C ARG A 302 12.33 5.11 -8.72
N LEU A 303 11.94 5.76 -7.63
CA LEU A 303 11.52 7.15 -7.65
C LEU A 303 12.63 8.06 -8.21
N THR A 304 13.87 7.83 -7.77
CA THR A 304 15.05 8.57 -8.23
C THR A 304 15.30 8.34 -9.73
N ALA A 305 15.20 7.08 -10.19
CA ALA A 305 15.34 6.74 -11.61
C ALA A 305 14.20 7.36 -12.45
N SER A 306 12.98 7.38 -11.94
CA SER A 306 11.83 8.03 -12.62
C SER A 306 12.03 9.53 -12.77
N ARG A 307 12.56 10.20 -11.74
CA ARG A 307 12.93 11.63 -11.84
C ARG A 307 14.00 11.88 -12.89
N ALA A 308 15.03 11.04 -12.94
CA ALA A 308 16.08 11.14 -13.97
C ALA A 308 15.52 10.93 -15.39
N MET A 309 14.59 9.98 -15.55
CA MET A 309 13.91 9.74 -16.85
C MET A 309 13.07 10.95 -17.28
N LEU A 310 12.31 11.57 -16.37
CA LEU A 310 11.53 12.77 -16.65
C LEU A 310 12.44 13.94 -17.06
N ALA A 311 13.58 14.13 -16.41
CA ALA A 311 14.54 15.18 -16.74
C ALA A 311 15.16 14.99 -18.12
N ALA A 312 15.50 13.75 -18.51
CA ALA A 312 16.07 13.44 -19.82
C ALA A 312 15.07 13.61 -20.98
N GLY A 313 13.77 13.48 -20.74
CA GLY A 313 12.73 13.68 -21.76
C GLY A 313 12.43 15.16 -22.05
N VAL A 314 13.11 16.09 -21.41
CA VAL A 314 12.97 17.55 -21.57
C VAL A 314 14.05 18.12 -22.48
N GLU A 315 15.17 17.41 -22.71
CA GLU A 315 16.23 17.78 -23.66
C GLU A 315 15.89 17.32 -25.08
#